data_b8bfb1b6d3a0fd05828c7ea6f4bc052d
#
_entry.id   b8bfb1b6d3a0fd05828c7ea6f4bc052d
#
_cell.length_a   1.000
_cell.length_b   1.000
_cell.length_c   1.000
_cell.angle_alpha   90.00
_cell.angle_beta   90.00
_cell.angle_gamma   90.00
#
_symmetry.space_group_name_H-M   'P 1'
#
loop_
_entity.id
_entity.type
_entity.pdbx_description
1 polymer ?
#
loop_
_entity_poly.entity_id
_entity_poly.type
_entity_poly.pdbx_seq_one_letter_code
_entity_poly.pdbx_strand_id
1 'polypeptide(L)'
;LAVGLPLAFLTVFFALPVATLVARGLAPGGRPDLGGVVEVLARERTWRVIRATLIQATAATAVCVVLGVPGAAVLYRRSFPGRGLLRTVVIVPFVLPGVVVGVAFHALLTAGGPLGGTGLDGTTTAVVAAMVFFNYGLVVRTVGTMWARLDPRAVEAARTLGASPWRAWRTVTLPSL
;
A
#
# COMPACT_ATOMS: atom_id res chain seq x y z
N LEU A 1 14.92 27.86 -16.12
CA LEU A 1 15.92 26.78 -16.24
C LEU A 1 15.75 25.70 -15.16
N ALA A 2 15.44 26.06 -13.89
CA ALA A 2 15.33 25.09 -12.77
C ALA A 2 14.21 24.05 -12.94
N VAL A 3 13.12 24.36 -13.62
CA VAL A 3 11.98 23.46 -13.85
C VAL A 3 12.09 22.71 -15.19
N GLY A 4 12.80 23.26 -16.16
CA GLY A 4 12.91 22.70 -17.52
C GLY A 4 13.65 21.36 -17.54
N LEU A 5 14.74 21.21 -16.81
CA LEU A 5 15.53 19.97 -16.78
C LEU A 5 14.77 18.80 -16.15
N PRO A 6 14.11 18.92 -14.98
CA PRO A 6 13.26 17.88 -14.44
C PRO A 6 12.08 17.52 -15.35
N LEU A 7 11.44 18.52 -15.99
CA LEU A 7 10.36 18.26 -16.92
C LEU A 7 10.82 17.51 -18.16
N ALA A 8 11.97 17.90 -18.76
CA ALA A 8 12.56 17.18 -19.89
C ALA A 8 12.89 15.72 -19.51
N PHE A 9 13.47 15.51 -18.34
CA PHE A 9 13.75 14.16 -17.82
C PHE A 9 12.46 13.34 -17.68
N LEU A 10 11.44 13.86 -17.04
CA LEU A 10 10.15 13.16 -16.89
C LEU A 10 9.48 12.90 -18.25
N THR A 11 9.57 13.83 -19.19
CA THR A 11 9.01 13.64 -20.53
C THR A 11 9.70 12.50 -21.27
N VAL A 12 11.03 12.47 -21.28
CA VAL A 12 11.80 11.47 -22.00
C VAL A 12 11.75 10.09 -21.34
N PHE A 13 11.87 10.04 -20.01
CA PHE A 13 12.03 8.76 -19.31
C PHE A 13 10.71 8.19 -18.74
N PHE A 14 9.66 8.99 -18.69
CA PHE A 14 8.35 8.54 -18.19
C PHE A 14 7.25 8.72 -19.25
N ALA A 15 7.00 9.95 -19.70
CA ALA A 15 5.87 10.22 -20.58
C ALA A 15 6.01 9.55 -21.95
N LEU A 16 7.20 9.57 -22.55
CA LEU A 16 7.45 8.97 -23.87
C LEU A 16 7.34 7.43 -23.85
N PRO A 17 7.93 6.67 -22.90
CA PRO A 17 7.70 5.23 -22.79
C PRO A 17 6.23 4.88 -22.55
N VAL A 18 5.53 5.60 -21.68
CA VAL A 18 4.10 5.38 -21.44
C VAL A 18 3.28 5.66 -22.70
N ALA A 19 3.51 6.78 -23.36
CA ALA A 19 2.82 7.12 -24.61
C ALA A 19 3.06 6.09 -25.72
N THR A 20 4.30 5.60 -25.87
CA THR A 20 4.61 4.54 -26.86
C THR A 20 3.94 3.22 -26.52
N LEU A 21 3.85 2.83 -25.26
CA LEU A 21 3.14 1.64 -24.80
C LEU A 21 1.64 1.74 -25.13
N VAL A 22 1.03 2.87 -24.77
CA VAL A 22 -0.39 3.13 -25.04
C VAL A 22 -0.66 3.16 -26.55
N ALA A 23 0.17 3.87 -27.31
CA ALA A 23 0.04 3.92 -28.75
C ALA A 23 0.14 2.56 -29.42
N ARG A 24 1.10 1.71 -29.00
CA ARG A 24 1.24 0.34 -29.52
C ARG A 24 0.07 -0.56 -29.12
N GLY A 25 -0.51 -0.35 -27.93
CA GLY A 25 -1.67 -1.11 -27.46
C GLY A 25 -2.98 -0.74 -28.16
N LEU A 26 -3.17 0.55 -28.45
CA LEU A 26 -4.41 1.06 -29.05
C LEU A 26 -4.35 1.22 -30.58
N ALA A 27 -3.15 1.29 -31.15
CA ALA A 27 -2.93 1.49 -32.57
C ALA A 27 -1.80 0.60 -33.09
N PRO A 28 -1.94 -0.74 -33.06
CA PRO A 28 -0.96 -1.67 -33.61
C PRO A 28 -0.83 -1.38 -35.12
N GLY A 29 0.38 -1.04 -35.57
CA GLY A 29 0.64 -0.68 -36.96
C GLY A 29 0.19 0.74 -37.37
N GLY A 30 -0.04 1.65 -36.38
CA GLY A 30 -0.35 3.05 -36.62
C GLY A 30 -1.82 3.35 -36.95
N ARG A 31 -2.70 2.36 -36.89
CA ARG A 31 -4.16 2.52 -37.06
C ARG A 31 -4.86 2.20 -35.73
N PRO A 32 -5.79 3.07 -35.27
CA PRO A 32 -6.57 2.77 -34.07
C PRO A 32 -7.32 1.44 -34.21
N ASP A 33 -7.05 0.51 -33.30
CA ASP A 33 -7.71 -0.78 -33.25
C ASP A 33 -8.27 -1.02 -31.84
N LEU A 34 -9.54 -0.74 -31.67
CA LEU A 34 -10.27 -1.03 -30.44
C LEU A 34 -10.72 -2.51 -30.37
N GLY A 35 -10.65 -3.24 -31.49
CA GLY A 35 -11.01 -4.66 -31.52
C GLY A 35 -10.14 -5.50 -30.62
N GLY A 36 -8.84 -5.24 -30.59
CA GLY A 36 -7.90 -5.90 -29.68
C GLY A 36 -8.22 -5.65 -28.20
N VAL A 37 -8.67 -4.45 -27.85
CA VAL A 37 -9.09 -4.12 -26.48
C VAL A 37 -10.37 -4.89 -26.12
N VAL A 38 -11.36 -4.92 -27.02
CA VAL A 38 -12.59 -5.67 -26.80
C VAL A 38 -12.31 -7.17 -26.67
N GLU A 39 -11.43 -7.71 -27.53
CA GLU A 39 -11.03 -9.12 -27.47
C GLU A 39 -10.37 -9.46 -26.12
N VAL A 40 -9.44 -8.64 -25.63
CA VAL A 40 -8.79 -8.84 -24.32
C VAL A 40 -9.81 -8.79 -23.19
N LEU A 41 -10.75 -7.82 -23.23
CA LEU A 41 -11.80 -7.70 -22.22
C LEU A 41 -12.84 -8.82 -22.30
N ALA A 42 -13.05 -9.43 -23.48
CA ALA A 42 -13.95 -10.58 -23.66
C ALA A 42 -13.34 -11.89 -23.12
N ARG A 43 -12.03 -11.95 -22.89
CA ARG A 43 -11.37 -13.16 -22.38
C ARG A 43 -11.72 -13.40 -20.91
N GLU A 44 -12.21 -14.58 -20.60
CA GLU A 44 -12.47 -15.02 -19.21
C GLU A 44 -11.23 -14.92 -18.31
N ARG A 45 -10.04 -15.18 -18.86
CA ARG A 45 -8.76 -15.06 -18.16
C ARG A 45 -8.53 -13.62 -17.64
N THR A 46 -8.90 -12.61 -18.42
CA THR A 46 -8.75 -11.21 -18.04
C THR A 46 -9.57 -10.90 -16.78
N TRP A 47 -10.83 -11.29 -16.76
CA TRP A 47 -11.69 -11.10 -15.60
C TRP A 47 -11.24 -11.88 -14.36
N ARG A 48 -10.71 -13.08 -14.57
CA ARG A 48 -10.13 -13.88 -13.49
C ARG A 48 -8.95 -13.16 -12.84
N VAL A 49 -8.05 -12.60 -13.66
CA VAL A 49 -6.89 -11.82 -13.15
C VAL A 49 -7.35 -10.55 -12.46
N ILE A 50 -8.26 -9.77 -13.06
CA ILE A 50 -8.80 -8.56 -12.45
C ILE A 50 -9.43 -8.87 -11.09
N ARG A 51 -10.28 -9.88 -11.01
CA ARG A 51 -10.93 -10.30 -9.76
C ARG A 51 -9.90 -10.73 -8.70
N ALA A 52 -8.92 -11.53 -9.08
CA ALA A 52 -7.87 -11.96 -8.17
C ALA A 52 -7.07 -10.76 -7.63
N THR A 53 -6.69 -9.82 -8.50
CA THR A 53 -5.98 -8.61 -8.12
C THR A 53 -6.80 -7.74 -7.16
N LEU A 54 -8.09 -7.54 -7.46
CA LEU A 54 -8.98 -6.75 -6.59
C LEU A 54 -9.16 -7.41 -5.21
N ILE A 55 -9.35 -8.72 -5.16
CA ILE A 55 -9.46 -9.46 -3.90
C ILE A 55 -8.18 -9.33 -3.09
N GLN A 56 -7.02 -9.56 -3.71
CA GLN A 56 -5.72 -9.44 -3.03
C GLN A 56 -5.46 -8.03 -2.53
N ALA A 57 -5.70 -7.01 -3.36
CA ALA A 57 -5.53 -5.61 -2.99
C ALA A 57 -6.45 -5.20 -1.85
N THR A 58 -7.73 -5.59 -1.91
CA THR A 58 -8.71 -5.28 -0.85
C THR A 58 -8.34 -5.98 0.45
N ALA A 59 -7.98 -7.26 0.39
CA ALA A 59 -7.55 -8.01 1.57
C ALA A 59 -6.29 -7.40 2.20
N ALA A 60 -5.26 -7.10 1.39
CA ALA A 60 -4.04 -6.48 1.87
C ALA A 60 -4.29 -5.11 2.50
N THR A 61 -5.13 -4.28 1.86
CA THR A 61 -5.51 -2.96 2.39
C THR A 61 -6.25 -3.09 3.72
N ALA A 62 -7.24 -3.98 3.80
CA ALA A 62 -7.98 -4.21 5.03
C ALA A 62 -7.06 -4.63 6.18
N VAL A 63 -6.16 -5.58 5.96
CA VAL A 63 -5.19 -6.02 6.97
C VAL A 63 -4.21 -4.89 7.32
N CYS A 64 -3.70 -4.13 6.34
CA CYS A 64 -2.84 -2.97 6.59
C CYS A 64 -3.53 -1.92 7.46
N VAL A 65 -4.82 -1.64 7.24
CA VAL A 65 -5.58 -0.68 8.04
C VAL A 65 -5.80 -1.22 9.45
N VAL A 66 -6.27 -2.47 9.57
CA VAL A 66 -6.55 -3.11 10.86
C VAL A 66 -5.32 -3.18 11.76
N LEU A 67 -4.15 -3.47 11.19
CA LEU A 67 -2.89 -3.53 11.94
C LEU A 67 -2.17 -2.17 12.00
N GLY A 68 -2.22 -1.39 10.95
CA GLY A 68 -1.48 -0.13 10.80
C GLY A 68 -2.04 1.00 11.65
N VAL A 69 -3.38 1.11 11.79
CA VAL A 69 -3.99 2.15 12.63
C VAL A 69 -3.62 1.97 14.11
N PRO A 70 -3.76 0.78 14.73
CA PRO A 70 -3.25 0.56 16.08
C PRO A 70 -1.73 0.73 16.19
N GLY A 71 -0.97 0.28 15.20
CA GLY A 71 0.47 0.47 15.14
C GLY A 71 0.85 1.95 15.13
N ALA A 72 0.15 2.77 14.34
CA ALA A 72 0.32 4.23 14.33
C ALA A 72 -0.01 4.85 15.69
N ALA A 73 -1.10 4.41 16.33
CA ALA A 73 -1.47 4.89 17.67
C ALA A 73 -0.36 4.64 18.69
N VAL A 74 0.22 3.43 18.70
CA VAL A 74 1.32 3.09 19.62
C VAL A 74 2.56 3.91 19.31
N LEU A 75 2.97 3.96 18.04
CA LEU A 75 4.22 4.61 17.64
C LEU A 75 4.18 6.13 17.66
N TYR A 76 3.00 6.76 17.50
CA TYR A 76 2.91 8.22 17.42
C TYR A 76 2.26 8.87 18.64
N ARG A 77 1.43 8.16 19.41
CA ARG A 77 0.78 8.71 20.60
C ARG A 77 1.41 8.29 21.92
N ARG A 78 2.17 7.17 21.94
CA ARG A 78 2.83 6.72 23.16
C ARG A 78 4.30 7.14 23.15
N SER A 79 4.85 7.46 24.34
CA SER A 79 6.27 7.69 24.55
C SER A 79 6.88 6.47 25.24
N PHE A 80 7.88 5.87 24.63
CA PHE A 80 8.66 4.76 25.19
C PHE A 80 10.07 4.74 24.58
N PRO A 81 11.06 4.16 25.27
CA PRO A 81 12.42 4.04 24.74
C PRO A 81 12.43 3.19 23.47
N GLY A 82 13.25 3.57 22.47
CA GLY A 82 13.34 2.84 21.19
C GLY A 82 12.25 3.16 20.15
N ARG A 83 11.27 4.02 20.48
CA ARG A 83 10.20 4.42 19.55
C ARG A 83 10.72 4.95 18.21
N GLY A 84 11.79 5.76 18.23
CA GLY A 84 12.40 6.31 17.01
C GLY A 84 12.92 5.19 16.10
N LEU A 85 13.65 4.23 16.67
CA LEU A 85 14.18 3.09 15.95
C LEU A 85 13.03 2.25 15.33
N LEU A 86 11.98 1.95 16.10
CA LEU A 86 10.84 1.19 15.61
C LEU A 86 10.13 1.89 14.44
N ARG A 87 9.98 3.22 14.48
CA ARG A 87 9.43 3.99 13.35
C ARG A 87 10.28 3.82 12.09
N THR A 88 11.60 3.86 12.23
CA THR A 88 12.53 3.66 11.10
C THR A 88 12.43 2.24 10.56
N VAL A 89 12.49 1.23 11.42
CA VAL A 89 12.42 -0.19 11.02
C VAL A 89 11.11 -0.52 10.29
N VAL A 90 9.99 0.01 10.78
CA VAL A 90 8.66 -0.22 10.17
C VAL A 90 8.56 0.35 8.75
N ILE A 91 9.33 1.39 8.42
CA ILE A 91 9.30 2.01 7.09
C ILE A 91 10.27 1.31 6.12
N VAL A 92 11.28 0.60 6.61
CA VAL A 92 12.31 -0.06 5.76
C VAL A 92 11.70 -0.93 4.65
N PRO A 93 10.69 -1.79 4.89
CA PRO A 93 10.10 -2.61 3.83
C PRO A 93 9.54 -1.80 2.66
N PHE A 94 8.98 -0.64 2.93
CA PHE A 94 8.41 0.24 1.89
C PHE A 94 9.49 0.88 0.98
N VAL A 95 10.71 1.01 1.48
CA VAL A 95 11.84 1.56 0.69
C VAL A 95 12.46 0.49 -0.23
N LEU A 96 12.28 -0.78 0.10
CA LEU A 96 12.81 -1.88 -0.71
C LEU A 96 12.07 -1.97 -2.06
N PRO A 97 12.76 -2.31 -3.15
CA PRO A 97 12.08 -2.64 -4.40
C PRO A 97 11.11 -3.81 -4.19
N GLY A 98 9.86 -3.68 -4.67
CA GLY A 98 8.83 -4.71 -4.46
C GLY A 98 9.23 -6.12 -4.92
N VAL A 99 10.06 -6.20 -5.99
CA VAL A 99 10.63 -7.48 -6.46
C VAL A 99 11.51 -8.13 -5.39
N VAL A 100 12.30 -7.35 -4.66
CA VAL A 100 13.16 -7.86 -3.56
C VAL A 100 12.31 -8.46 -2.45
N VAL A 101 11.21 -7.79 -2.10
CA VAL A 101 10.26 -8.32 -1.10
C VAL A 101 9.64 -9.63 -1.58
N GLY A 102 9.21 -9.69 -2.86
CA GLY A 102 8.65 -10.91 -3.45
C GLY A 102 9.64 -12.08 -3.42
N VAL A 103 10.88 -11.85 -3.83
CA VAL A 103 11.94 -12.87 -3.79
C VAL A 103 12.25 -13.31 -2.36
N ALA A 104 12.30 -12.38 -1.40
CA ALA A 104 12.53 -12.70 0.00
C ALA A 104 11.40 -13.56 0.59
N PHE A 105 10.13 -13.24 0.29
CA PHE A 105 8.99 -14.05 0.71
C PHE A 105 9.01 -15.45 0.07
N HIS A 106 9.34 -15.55 -1.21
CA HIS A 106 9.50 -16.83 -1.87
C HIS A 106 10.61 -17.66 -1.21
N ALA A 107 11.79 -17.08 -1.00
CA ALA A 107 12.91 -17.78 -0.32
C ALA A 107 12.58 -18.21 1.12
N LEU A 108 11.76 -17.42 1.83
CA LEU A 108 11.31 -17.73 3.18
C LEU A 108 10.32 -18.92 3.20
N LEU A 109 9.42 -19.01 2.22
CA LEU A 109 8.29 -19.93 2.21
C LEU A 109 8.51 -21.19 1.37
N THR A 110 9.49 -21.21 0.46
CA THR A 110 9.82 -22.38 -0.36
C THR A 110 10.29 -23.55 0.51
N ALA A 111 10.19 -24.78 0.02
CA ALA A 111 10.45 -26.03 0.78
C ALA A 111 11.81 -26.05 1.51
N GLY A 112 12.84 -25.41 0.97
CA GLY A 112 14.15 -25.24 1.60
C GLY A 112 14.29 -24.03 2.53
N GLY A 113 13.25 -23.19 2.63
CA GLY A 113 13.26 -21.97 3.43
C GLY A 113 12.86 -22.20 4.88
N PRO A 114 13.11 -21.20 5.76
CA PRO A 114 12.79 -21.29 7.19
C PRO A 114 11.33 -21.57 7.52
N LEU A 115 10.40 -21.19 6.63
CA LEU A 115 8.95 -21.41 6.76
C LEU A 115 8.39 -22.36 5.67
N GLY A 116 9.25 -23.16 5.05
CA GLY A 116 8.85 -24.08 3.96
C GLY A 116 7.79 -25.12 4.36
N GLY A 117 7.79 -25.52 5.65
CA GLY A 117 6.79 -26.46 6.18
C GLY A 117 5.37 -25.91 6.31
N THR A 118 5.15 -24.61 6.07
CA THR A 118 3.81 -23.98 6.21
C THR A 118 2.88 -24.25 5.03
N GLY A 119 3.40 -24.68 3.87
CA GLY A 119 2.63 -24.86 2.64
C GLY A 119 2.09 -23.55 2.04
N LEU A 120 2.63 -22.41 2.43
CA LEU A 120 2.15 -21.09 1.97
C LEU A 120 2.81 -20.65 0.65
N ASP A 121 3.88 -21.30 0.19
CA ASP A 121 4.54 -20.94 -1.06
C ASP A 121 3.59 -21.00 -2.24
N GLY A 122 3.62 -19.97 -3.10
CA GLY A 122 2.75 -19.86 -4.27
C GLY A 122 1.26 -19.57 -3.97
N THR A 123 0.88 -19.38 -2.71
CA THR A 123 -0.52 -19.12 -2.34
C THR A 123 -0.89 -17.64 -2.37
N THR A 124 -2.19 -17.35 -2.55
CA THR A 124 -2.74 -15.98 -2.41
C THR A 124 -2.45 -15.39 -1.04
N THR A 125 -2.45 -16.20 0.02
CA THR A 125 -2.13 -15.77 1.38
C THR A 125 -0.71 -15.24 1.48
N ALA A 126 0.28 -15.92 0.87
CA ALA A 126 1.66 -15.43 0.83
C ALA A 126 1.78 -14.10 0.08
N VAL A 127 1.07 -13.96 -1.04
CA VAL A 127 1.04 -12.70 -1.80
C VAL A 127 0.45 -11.57 -0.96
N VAL A 128 -0.69 -11.79 -0.30
CA VAL A 128 -1.32 -10.80 0.59
C VAL A 128 -0.39 -10.46 1.76
N ALA A 129 0.26 -11.44 2.37
CA ALA A 129 1.22 -11.22 3.46
C ALA A 129 2.42 -10.35 3.01
N ALA A 130 2.97 -10.60 1.83
CA ALA A 130 4.04 -9.79 1.24
C ALA A 130 3.57 -8.35 0.95
N MET A 131 2.35 -8.18 0.41
CA MET A 131 1.75 -6.87 0.19
C MET A 131 1.52 -6.11 1.50
N VAL A 132 1.05 -6.78 2.55
CA VAL A 132 0.88 -6.19 3.88
C VAL A 132 2.22 -5.77 4.45
N PHE A 133 3.21 -6.64 4.43
CA PHE A 133 4.56 -6.35 4.91
C PHE A 133 5.15 -5.11 4.23
N PHE A 134 5.01 -5.02 2.90
CA PHE A 134 5.50 -3.90 2.11
C PHE A 134 4.76 -2.58 2.43
N ASN A 135 3.43 -2.62 2.56
CA ASN A 135 2.61 -1.41 2.70
C ASN A 135 2.32 -1.00 4.16
N TYR A 136 2.55 -1.88 5.13
CA TYR A 136 2.26 -1.62 6.54
C TYR A 136 2.92 -0.33 7.04
N GLY A 137 4.21 -0.14 6.74
CA GLY A 137 4.97 1.04 7.12
C GLY A 137 4.42 2.34 6.55
N LEU A 138 3.91 2.30 5.32
CA LEU A 138 3.26 3.45 4.68
C LEU A 138 2.00 3.87 5.46
N VAL A 139 1.13 2.90 5.79
CA VAL A 139 -0.09 3.17 6.56
C VAL A 139 0.24 3.72 7.95
N VAL A 140 1.17 3.08 8.66
CA VAL A 140 1.61 3.53 10.00
C VAL A 140 2.16 4.95 9.95
N ARG A 141 2.99 5.27 8.96
CA ARG A 141 3.57 6.62 8.81
C ARG A 141 2.51 7.64 8.46
N THR A 142 1.65 7.36 7.47
CA THR A 142 0.63 8.30 7.00
C THR A 142 -0.36 8.62 8.12
N VAL A 143 -0.99 7.59 8.69
CA VAL A 143 -1.94 7.75 9.79
C VAL A 143 -1.27 8.39 11.01
N GLY A 144 -0.05 7.96 11.36
CA GLY A 144 0.68 8.48 12.50
C GLY A 144 1.04 9.96 12.38
N THR A 145 1.46 10.41 11.19
CA THR A 145 1.77 11.83 10.96
C THR A 145 0.51 12.70 10.96
N MET A 146 -0.60 12.21 10.42
CA MET A 146 -1.89 12.89 10.52
C MET A 146 -2.33 12.98 11.99
N TRP A 147 -2.24 11.90 12.72
CA TRP A 147 -2.59 11.86 14.15
C TRP A 147 -1.75 12.79 15.01
N ALA A 148 -0.46 12.94 14.70
CA ALA A 148 0.42 13.86 15.42
C ALA A 148 0.05 15.34 15.20
N ARG A 149 -0.70 15.65 14.13
CA ARG A 149 -1.18 17.01 13.81
C ARG A 149 -2.56 17.31 14.36
N LEU A 150 -3.31 16.31 14.84
CA LEU A 150 -4.65 16.53 15.42
C LEU A 150 -4.55 17.27 16.74
N ASP A 151 -5.37 18.32 16.90
CA ASP A 151 -5.47 19.06 18.15
C ASP A 151 -6.10 18.17 19.24
N PRO A 152 -5.39 17.86 20.33
CA PRO A 152 -5.92 17.06 21.42
C PRO A 152 -7.13 17.71 22.12
N ARG A 153 -7.28 19.03 22.03
CA ARG A 153 -8.38 19.78 22.66
C ARG A 153 -9.76 19.35 22.18
N ALA A 154 -9.89 18.96 20.90
CA ALA A 154 -11.16 18.48 20.36
C ALA A 154 -11.61 17.17 21.04
N VAL A 155 -10.67 16.27 21.29
CA VAL A 155 -10.94 15.00 22.00
C VAL A 155 -11.22 15.26 23.48
N GLU A 156 -10.50 16.18 24.12
CA GLU A 156 -10.71 16.58 25.51
C GLU A 156 -12.09 17.23 25.69
N ALA A 157 -12.49 18.14 24.81
CA ALA A 157 -13.81 18.75 24.82
C ALA A 157 -14.94 17.72 24.69
N ALA A 158 -14.80 16.74 23.78
CA ALA A 158 -15.77 15.65 23.66
C ALA A 158 -15.88 14.83 24.96
N ARG A 159 -14.75 14.59 25.64
CA ARG A 159 -14.72 13.85 26.91
C ARG A 159 -15.31 14.64 28.09
N THR A 160 -15.08 15.95 28.14
CA THR A 160 -15.72 16.81 29.16
C THR A 160 -17.23 16.87 28.99
N LEU A 161 -17.71 16.73 27.74
CA LEU A 161 -19.15 16.60 27.43
C LEU A 161 -19.72 15.18 27.66
N GLY A 162 -18.96 14.29 28.33
CA GLY A 162 -19.42 12.95 28.71
C GLY A 162 -19.21 11.86 27.65
N ALA A 163 -18.48 12.12 26.56
CA ALA A 163 -18.20 11.06 25.60
C ALA A 163 -17.22 10.02 26.18
N SER A 164 -17.55 8.73 26.03
CA SER A 164 -16.61 7.65 26.37
C SER A 164 -15.38 7.72 25.44
N PRO A 165 -14.23 7.14 25.84
CA PRO A 165 -13.02 7.13 25.00
C PRO A 165 -13.25 6.58 23.58
N TRP A 166 -14.06 5.52 23.45
CA TRP A 166 -14.45 4.93 22.18
C TRP A 166 -15.35 5.85 21.35
N ARG A 167 -16.30 6.52 22.00
CA ARG A 167 -17.18 7.49 21.33
C ARG A 167 -16.37 8.67 20.82
N ALA A 168 -15.50 9.27 21.63
CA ALA A 168 -14.62 10.35 21.23
C ALA A 168 -13.68 9.94 20.08
N TRP A 169 -13.15 8.71 20.12
CA TRP A 169 -12.33 8.20 19.02
C TRP A 169 -13.14 8.06 17.72
N ARG A 170 -14.32 7.48 17.77
CA ARG A 170 -15.17 7.25 16.58
C ARG A 170 -15.74 8.53 15.99
N THR A 171 -16.13 9.51 16.82
CA THR A 171 -16.85 10.72 16.38
C THR A 171 -15.95 11.93 16.14
N VAL A 172 -14.76 11.97 16.75
CA VAL A 172 -13.81 13.07 16.61
C VAL A 172 -12.52 12.63 15.91
N THR A 173 -11.84 11.60 16.46
CA THR A 173 -10.52 11.21 15.94
C THR A 173 -10.60 10.55 14.58
N LEU A 174 -11.46 9.56 14.40
CA LEU A 174 -11.55 8.78 13.14
C LEU A 174 -11.99 9.62 11.95
N PRO A 175 -12.98 10.53 12.03
CA PRO A 175 -13.34 11.39 10.91
C PRO A 175 -12.30 12.46 10.57
N SER A 176 -11.37 12.73 11.50
CA SER A 176 -10.28 13.71 11.32
C SER A 176 -8.97 13.09 10.82
N LEU A 177 -8.92 11.76 10.64
CA LEU A 177 -7.83 10.99 10.05
C LEU A 177 -8.06 10.76 8.55
#